data_ce683d001257fe9b18f984aa71fb46bf
#
_entry.id   ce683d001257fe9b18f984aa71fb46bf
#
_cell.length_a   1.000
_cell.length_b   1.000
_cell.length_c   1.000
_cell.angle_alpha   90.00
_cell.angle_beta   90.00
_cell.angle_gamma   90.00
#
_symmetry.space_group_name_H-M   'P 1'
#
loop_
_entity.id
_entity.type
_entity.pdbx_description
1 polymer ?
#
loop_
_entity_poly.entity_id
_entity_poly.type
_entity_poly.pdbx_seq_one_letter_code
_entity_poly.pdbx_strand_id
1 'polypeptide(L)'
;MIRRSSAKKPLIRRKKPEKLEFVQDFIPIRNIEHGIISTTDGRYIKILEIEPINFMLRSDEEQYSILSSFASWLKISPMKLQFKSVTRKADSEKHLAMLKKELNEEENSQCRKLGEDYIRLIKDVGSQEALTRRFFIIFQYEEIRRGEENDFGKIYGMLHTAEQNARAYFLQCGNTIIQPEDPDEAAAEMLYMFFNRNSCTNEPFSSRVERVVADAMASKNRIIGIDPVPRIRITNFIGPRGLDLTHYNYIIMDGLYYSFLYIKSGGYPGSVRGGWMSSLINAGDGVDIDVRLQRENRSRAIDKVAQRIRLNRTKLKSMQDTSTDYEELTNSIQAGYYIKNGIANNNEDLFYISVFITVTAKTYEEMMWRKQQMTDMLKSMDMYVLSLIHISEPTRHSLIS
;
A
#
# COMPACT_ATOMS: atom_id res chain seq x y z
N MET A 1 37.38 -11.37 -47.45
CA MET A 1 37.46 -10.12 -46.66
C MET A 1 36.06 -9.53 -46.55
N ILE A 2 35.37 -9.81 -45.46
CA ILE A 2 34.02 -9.27 -45.22
C ILE A 2 34.12 -8.43 -43.96
N ARG A 3 34.03 -7.09 -44.11
CA ARG A 3 34.02 -6.13 -43.00
C ARG A 3 32.66 -6.21 -42.27
N ARG A 4 32.68 -6.64 -41.00
CA ARG A 4 31.52 -6.52 -40.11
C ARG A 4 31.41 -5.06 -39.64
N SER A 5 30.35 -4.40 -40.05
CA SER A 5 29.92 -3.11 -39.54
C SER A 5 29.36 -3.30 -38.14
N SER A 6 30.01 -2.76 -37.12
CA SER A 6 29.50 -2.69 -35.76
C SER A 6 28.57 -1.50 -35.65
N ALA A 7 27.26 -1.77 -35.67
CA ALA A 7 26.25 -0.77 -35.35
C ALA A 7 26.34 -0.41 -33.87
N LYS A 8 26.81 0.81 -33.57
CA LYS A 8 26.76 1.39 -32.21
C LYS A 8 25.31 1.59 -31.81
N LYS A 9 24.89 0.90 -30.74
CA LYS A 9 23.58 1.16 -30.10
C LYS A 9 23.52 2.63 -29.64
N PRO A 10 22.41 3.35 -29.88
CA PRO A 10 22.28 4.72 -29.40
C PRO A 10 22.34 4.77 -27.90
N LEU A 11 23.24 5.55 -27.34
CA LEU A 11 23.28 5.90 -25.92
C LEU A 11 21.99 6.65 -25.60
N ILE A 12 21.13 6.02 -24.79
CA ILE A 12 19.98 6.68 -24.20
C ILE A 12 20.53 7.80 -23.32
N ARG A 13 20.49 9.04 -23.84
CA ARG A 13 20.75 10.24 -23.03
C ARG A 13 19.69 10.25 -21.92
N ARG A 14 20.09 9.89 -20.69
CA ARG A 14 19.28 10.17 -19.51
C ARG A 14 19.07 11.68 -19.47
N LYS A 15 17.83 12.14 -19.66
CA LYS A 15 17.45 13.53 -19.35
C LYS A 15 17.92 13.79 -17.92
N LYS A 16 18.65 14.90 -17.71
CA LYS A 16 18.90 15.40 -16.35
C LYS A 16 17.55 15.51 -15.66
N PRO A 17 17.40 15.06 -14.41
CA PRO A 17 16.15 15.27 -13.67
C PRO A 17 15.87 16.78 -13.70
N GLU A 18 14.70 17.16 -14.20
CA GLU A 18 14.20 18.52 -14.06
C GLU A 18 14.21 18.83 -12.56
N LYS A 19 14.76 19.99 -12.21
CA LYS A 19 14.84 20.44 -10.82
C LYS A 19 13.40 20.66 -10.35
N LEU A 20 12.88 19.74 -9.56
CA LEU A 20 11.54 19.87 -8.97
C LEU A 20 11.58 21.07 -8.00
N GLU A 21 10.80 22.10 -8.30
CA GLU A 21 10.76 23.33 -7.49
C GLU A 21 9.75 23.25 -6.35
N PHE A 22 8.69 22.42 -6.52
CA PHE A 22 7.62 22.28 -5.54
C PHE A 22 7.34 20.81 -5.21
N VAL A 23 6.98 20.53 -3.96
CA VAL A 23 6.59 19.19 -3.49
C VAL A 23 5.45 18.61 -4.32
N GLN A 24 4.52 19.46 -4.76
CA GLN A 24 3.38 19.11 -5.59
C GLN A 24 3.77 18.52 -6.96
N ASP A 25 4.92 18.91 -7.50
CA ASP A 25 5.41 18.41 -8.79
C ASP A 25 6.00 16.98 -8.68
N PHE A 26 6.36 16.57 -7.45
CA PHE A 26 6.83 15.22 -7.16
C PHE A 26 5.69 14.19 -7.08
N ILE A 27 4.47 14.63 -6.77
CA ILE A 27 3.31 13.75 -6.61
C ILE A 27 2.70 13.46 -7.99
N PRO A 28 2.72 12.21 -8.48
CA PRO A 28 2.28 11.86 -9.82
C PRO A 28 0.75 11.73 -9.94
N ILE A 29 -0.02 12.56 -9.25
CA ILE A 29 -1.48 12.58 -9.33
C ILE A 29 -1.92 13.73 -10.23
N ARG A 30 -2.72 13.39 -11.24
CA ARG A 30 -3.23 14.33 -12.24
C ARG A 30 -4.62 14.85 -11.87
N ASN A 31 -5.55 13.95 -11.60
CA ASN A 31 -6.97 14.26 -11.33
C ASN A 31 -7.63 13.15 -10.52
N ILE A 32 -8.78 13.48 -9.92
CA ILE A 32 -9.73 12.52 -9.32
C ILE A 32 -11.08 12.79 -9.98
N GLU A 33 -11.73 11.73 -10.47
CA GLU A 33 -13.01 11.79 -11.15
C GLU A 33 -13.77 10.47 -10.94
N HIS A 34 -14.99 10.56 -10.43
CA HIS A 34 -15.82 9.41 -10.05
C HIS A 34 -15.13 8.45 -9.05
N GLY A 35 -14.34 9.01 -8.12
CA GLY A 35 -13.54 8.26 -7.16
C GLY A 35 -12.37 7.50 -7.78
N ILE A 36 -12.02 7.79 -9.04
CA ILE A 36 -10.87 7.22 -9.73
C ILE A 36 -9.76 8.26 -9.78
N ILE A 37 -8.60 7.88 -9.28
CA ILE A 37 -7.40 8.69 -9.27
C ILE A 37 -6.64 8.42 -10.56
N SER A 38 -6.45 9.42 -11.40
CA SER A 38 -5.61 9.35 -12.59
C SER A 38 -4.22 9.90 -12.29
N THR A 39 -3.18 9.21 -12.76
CA THR A 39 -1.78 9.60 -12.54
C THR A 39 -1.17 10.18 -13.81
N THR A 40 -0.06 10.91 -13.66
CA THR A 40 0.67 11.52 -14.78
C THR A 40 1.36 10.50 -15.68
N ASP A 41 1.57 9.28 -15.19
CA ASP A 41 2.18 8.16 -15.91
C ASP A 41 1.17 7.18 -16.53
N GLY A 42 -0.12 7.57 -16.57
CA GLY A 42 -1.17 6.80 -17.26
C GLY A 42 -1.75 5.64 -16.46
N ARG A 43 -1.63 5.67 -15.14
CA ARG A 43 -2.30 4.70 -14.26
C ARG A 43 -3.61 5.26 -13.74
N TYR A 44 -4.57 4.37 -13.52
CA TYR A 44 -5.86 4.66 -12.92
C TYR A 44 -6.02 3.81 -11.67
N ILE A 45 -6.39 4.44 -10.57
CA ILE A 45 -6.39 3.83 -9.25
C ILE A 45 -7.76 4.06 -8.60
N LYS A 46 -8.33 3.00 -8.04
CA LYS A 46 -9.53 3.05 -7.19
C LYS A 46 -9.15 2.55 -5.81
N ILE A 47 -9.50 3.31 -4.78
CA ILE A 47 -9.27 2.97 -3.37
C ILE A 47 -10.60 2.69 -2.71
N LEU A 48 -10.71 1.57 -2.02
CA LEU A 48 -11.87 1.17 -1.24
C LEU A 48 -11.45 0.96 0.20
N GLU A 49 -12.17 1.54 1.14
CA GLU A 49 -11.95 1.29 2.57
C GLU A 49 -12.83 0.15 3.05
N ILE A 50 -12.28 -0.70 3.93
CA ILE A 50 -12.93 -1.90 4.47
C ILE A 50 -13.11 -1.75 5.96
N GLU A 51 -14.31 -2.04 6.45
CA GLU A 51 -14.55 -2.32 7.86
C GLU A 51 -14.16 -3.78 8.15
N PRO A 52 -13.13 -4.01 8.98
CA PRO A 52 -12.67 -5.36 9.27
C PRO A 52 -13.59 -6.07 10.24
N ILE A 53 -13.64 -7.40 10.13
CA ILE A 53 -14.22 -8.27 11.16
C ILE A 53 -13.13 -8.90 12.01
N ASN A 54 -13.48 -9.36 13.20
CA ASN A 54 -12.59 -10.19 13.99
C ASN A 54 -12.70 -11.65 13.52
N PHE A 55 -11.86 -12.05 12.59
CA PHE A 55 -11.83 -13.38 12.00
C PHE A 55 -11.59 -14.49 13.05
N MET A 56 -10.75 -14.22 14.05
CA MET A 56 -10.38 -15.21 15.08
C MET A 56 -11.51 -15.53 16.06
N LEU A 57 -12.53 -14.67 16.14
CA LEU A 57 -13.72 -14.91 16.97
C LEU A 57 -14.84 -15.66 16.23
N ARG A 58 -14.60 -16.04 14.97
CA ARG A 58 -15.55 -16.83 14.18
C ARG A 58 -15.36 -18.32 14.41
N SER A 59 -16.44 -19.09 14.25
CA SER A 59 -16.37 -20.56 14.26
C SER A 59 -15.50 -21.08 13.11
N ASP A 60 -15.00 -22.30 13.22
CA ASP A 60 -14.18 -22.92 12.18
C ASP A 60 -14.91 -23.00 10.83
N GLU A 61 -16.24 -23.25 10.85
CA GLU A 61 -17.07 -23.30 9.65
C GLU A 61 -17.19 -21.91 8.99
N GLU A 62 -17.40 -20.85 9.80
CA GLU A 62 -17.44 -19.47 9.32
C GLU A 62 -16.07 -19.05 8.77
N GLN A 63 -14.98 -19.38 9.46
CA GLN A 63 -13.62 -19.10 8.99
C GLN A 63 -13.35 -19.74 7.63
N TYR A 64 -13.73 -21.02 7.46
CA TYR A 64 -13.61 -21.72 6.19
C TYR A 64 -14.44 -21.06 5.08
N SER A 65 -15.69 -20.68 5.38
CA SER A 65 -16.58 -19.98 4.44
C SER A 65 -15.99 -18.64 4.00
N ILE A 66 -15.45 -17.86 4.94
CA ILE A 66 -14.77 -16.59 4.68
C ILE A 66 -13.55 -16.78 3.75
N LEU A 67 -12.69 -17.75 4.07
CA LEU A 67 -11.50 -18.06 3.26
C LEU A 67 -11.88 -18.52 1.85
N SER A 68 -12.92 -19.35 1.72
CA SER A 68 -13.41 -19.83 0.42
C SER A 68 -13.99 -18.70 -0.43
N SER A 69 -14.78 -17.82 0.17
CA SER A 69 -15.34 -16.63 -0.50
C SER A 69 -14.24 -15.66 -0.93
N PHE A 70 -13.26 -15.41 -0.06
CA PHE A 70 -12.11 -14.57 -0.39
C PHE A 70 -11.26 -15.16 -1.52
N ALA A 71 -10.97 -16.47 -1.49
CA ALA A 71 -10.26 -17.16 -2.55
C ALA A 71 -11.00 -17.10 -3.89
N SER A 72 -12.34 -17.21 -3.86
CA SER A 72 -13.20 -17.07 -5.04
C SER A 72 -13.14 -15.66 -5.61
N TRP A 73 -13.18 -14.64 -4.75
CA TRP A 73 -13.01 -13.25 -5.16
C TRP A 73 -11.65 -12.99 -5.80
N LEU A 74 -10.56 -13.51 -5.24
CA LEU A 74 -9.21 -13.34 -5.81
C LEU A 74 -9.13 -13.83 -7.26
N LYS A 75 -9.89 -14.85 -7.65
CA LYS A 75 -9.92 -15.37 -9.03
C LYS A 75 -10.53 -14.41 -10.04
N ILE A 76 -11.43 -13.52 -9.61
CA ILE A 76 -12.10 -12.54 -10.45
C ILE A 76 -11.60 -11.11 -10.23
N SER A 77 -10.74 -10.91 -9.22
CA SER A 77 -10.16 -9.60 -8.88
C SER A 77 -9.27 -9.07 -10.02
N PRO A 78 -9.03 -7.76 -10.09
CA PRO A 78 -8.05 -7.20 -11.02
C PRO A 78 -6.67 -7.86 -10.89
N MET A 79 -5.91 -7.92 -11.99
CA MET A 79 -4.59 -8.57 -12.00
C MET A 79 -3.58 -7.90 -11.06
N LYS A 80 -3.74 -6.60 -10.83
CA LYS A 80 -2.93 -5.81 -9.90
C LYS A 80 -3.81 -5.35 -8.75
N LEU A 81 -3.54 -5.86 -7.59
CA LEU A 81 -4.28 -5.63 -6.35
C LEU A 81 -3.29 -5.25 -5.25
N GLN A 82 -3.68 -4.31 -4.40
CA GLN A 82 -2.91 -3.95 -3.23
C GLN A 82 -3.85 -3.87 -2.02
N PHE A 83 -3.42 -4.46 -0.92
CA PHE A 83 -4.00 -4.24 0.41
C PHE A 83 -3.10 -3.30 1.17
N LYS A 84 -3.69 -2.32 1.82
CA LYS A 84 -2.97 -1.38 2.66
C LYS A 84 -3.58 -1.35 4.05
N SER A 85 -2.74 -1.52 5.07
CA SER A 85 -3.10 -1.30 6.46
C SER A 85 -2.39 -0.05 6.96
N VAL A 86 -3.16 0.87 7.49
CA VAL A 86 -2.67 2.14 8.01
C VAL A 86 -2.98 2.21 9.50
N THR A 87 -1.96 2.38 10.33
CA THR A 87 -2.11 2.53 11.77
C THR A 87 -1.95 4.00 12.15
N ARG A 88 -2.94 4.55 12.84
CA ARG A 88 -2.97 5.95 13.31
C ARG A 88 -3.37 5.98 14.76
N LYS A 89 -2.98 7.03 15.47
CA LYS A 89 -3.56 7.32 16.78
C LYS A 89 -5.05 7.57 16.61
N ALA A 90 -5.85 7.01 17.51
CA ALA A 90 -7.29 7.22 17.48
C ALA A 90 -7.59 8.71 17.72
N ASP A 91 -8.47 9.26 16.89
CA ASP A 91 -8.98 10.62 17.10
C ASP A 91 -10.04 10.58 18.21
N SER A 92 -9.57 10.65 19.45
CA SER A 92 -10.45 10.74 20.61
C SER A 92 -11.15 12.09 20.73
N GLU A 93 -10.65 13.14 20.05
CA GLU A 93 -11.20 14.50 20.19
C GLU A 93 -12.59 14.62 19.58
N LYS A 94 -12.82 14.04 18.40
CA LYS A 94 -14.16 14.01 17.78
C LYS A 94 -15.17 13.27 18.65
N HIS A 95 -14.77 12.10 19.16
CA HIS A 95 -15.63 11.32 20.05
C HIS A 95 -15.91 12.06 21.35
N LEU A 96 -14.89 12.69 21.95
CA LEU A 96 -15.06 13.53 23.14
C LEU A 96 -15.93 14.76 22.88
N ALA A 97 -15.86 15.38 21.71
CA ALA A 97 -16.71 16.49 21.32
C ALA A 97 -18.18 16.05 21.18
N MET A 98 -18.44 14.88 20.58
CA MET A 98 -19.77 14.30 20.46
C MET A 98 -20.36 13.97 21.85
N LEU A 99 -19.59 13.28 22.69
CA LEU A 99 -20.00 12.96 24.07
C LEU A 99 -20.29 14.22 24.90
N LYS A 100 -19.48 15.27 24.77
CA LYS A 100 -19.74 16.54 25.46
C LYS A 100 -21.04 17.19 25.01
N LYS A 101 -21.37 17.10 23.71
CA LYS A 101 -22.62 17.63 23.17
C LYS A 101 -23.81 16.86 23.76
N GLU A 102 -23.77 15.51 23.72
CA GLU A 102 -24.80 14.65 24.31
C GLU A 102 -24.95 14.90 25.82
N LEU A 103 -23.83 15.07 26.53
CA LEU A 103 -23.81 15.33 27.96
C LEU A 103 -24.43 16.70 28.31
N ASN A 104 -24.30 17.69 27.45
CA ASN A 104 -24.94 18.99 27.65
C ASN A 104 -26.47 18.93 27.49
N GLU A 105 -26.97 18.00 26.71
CA GLU A 105 -28.40 17.74 26.47
C GLU A 105 -29.01 16.78 27.50
N GLU A 106 -28.18 16.10 28.34
CA GLU A 106 -28.63 15.15 29.34
C GLU A 106 -29.22 15.86 30.58
N GLU A 107 -30.45 15.54 30.93
CA GLU A 107 -31.16 16.14 32.07
C GLU A 107 -30.94 15.41 33.41
N ASN A 108 -30.63 14.10 33.36
CA ASN A 108 -30.43 13.30 34.55
C ASN A 108 -29.04 13.55 35.18
N SER A 109 -29.03 14.06 36.40
CA SER A 109 -27.79 14.40 37.11
C SER A 109 -26.83 13.23 37.35
N GLN A 110 -27.36 12.00 37.53
CA GLN A 110 -26.53 10.81 37.70
C GLN A 110 -25.93 10.34 36.37
N CYS A 111 -26.70 10.39 35.29
CA CYS A 111 -26.18 10.11 33.94
C CYS A 111 -25.14 11.13 33.52
N ARG A 112 -25.35 12.41 33.85
CA ARG A 112 -24.36 13.47 33.59
C ARG A 112 -23.04 13.21 34.30
N LYS A 113 -23.09 12.85 35.59
CA LYS A 113 -21.88 12.52 36.37
C LYS A 113 -21.14 11.31 35.79
N LEU A 114 -21.87 10.25 35.41
CA LEU A 114 -21.29 9.07 34.76
C LEU A 114 -20.63 9.42 33.42
N GLY A 115 -21.27 10.28 32.62
CA GLY A 115 -20.73 10.78 31.39
C GLY A 115 -19.44 11.63 31.55
N GLU A 116 -19.40 12.45 32.60
CA GLU A 116 -18.18 13.21 32.96
C GLU A 116 -17.04 12.28 33.36
N ASP A 117 -17.32 11.25 34.18
CA ASP A 117 -16.32 10.26 34.57
C ASP A 117 -15.85 9.43 33.35
N TYR A 118 -16.74 9.09 32.41
CA TYR A 118 -16.42 8.42 31.17
C TYR A 118 -15.54 9.31 30.24
N ILE A 119 -15.86 10.60 30.11
CA ILE A 119 -15.02 11.57 29.38
C ILE A 119 -13.62 11.65 30.00
N ARG A 120 -13.53 11.62 31.34
CA ARG A 120 -12.26 11.65 32.06
C ARG A 120 -11.46 10.37 31.76
N LEU A 121 -12.10 9.22 31.85
CA LEU A 121 -11.49 7.93 31.52
C LEU A 121 -10.95 7.89 30.08
N ILE A 122 -11.75 8.35 29.09
CA ILE A 122 -11.30 8.43 27.69
C ILE A 122 -10.10 9.36 27.54
N LYS A 123 -10.06 10.49 28.23
CA LYS A 123 -8.91 11.40 28.18
C LYS A 123 -7.65 10.75 28.78
N ASP A 124 -7.80 10.04 29.88
CA ASP A 124 -6.67 9.43 30.58
C ASP A 124 -6.13 8.19 29.84
N VAL A 125 -7.03 7.35 29.31
CA VAL A 125 -6.65 6.11 28.57
C VAL A 125 -6.43 6.39 27.09
N GLY A 126 -7.25 7.22 26.46
CA GLY A 126 -7.24 7.48 25.02
C GLY A 126 -6.09 8.39 24.57
N SER A 127 -5.53 9.20 25.48
CA SER A 127 -4.45 10.14 25.11
C SER A 127 -3.10 9.45 24.86
N GLN A 128 -2.91 8.23 25.33
CA GLN A 128 -1.59 7.58 25.32
C GLN A 128 -1.46 6.36 24.40
N GLU A 129 -2.52 5.54 24.18
CA GLU A 129 -2.33 4.23 23.54
C GLU A 129 -3.42 3.79 22.54
N ALA A 130 -4.53 4.51 22.38
CA ALA A 130 -5.57 4.10 21.48
C ALA A 130 -5.11 4.21 20.01
N LEU A 131 -4.99 3.07 19.33
CA LEU A 131 -4.63 2.98 17.92
C LEU A 131 -5.83 2.54 17.09
N THR A 132 -6.09 3.28 16.03
CA THR A 132 -7.07 2.90 15.00
C THR A 132 -6.34 2.36 13.79
N ARG A 133 -6.80 1.24 13.27
CA ARG A 133 -6.32 0.65 12.01
C ARG A 133 -7.39 0.79 10.97
N ARG A 134 -6.98 1.30 9.81
CA ARG A 134 -7.85 1.40 8.64
C ARG A 134 -7.28 0.48 7.56
N PHE A 135 -8.15 -0.20 6.84
CA PHE A 135 -7.79 -1.18 5.83
C PHE A 135 -8.35 -0.76 4.49
N PHE A 136 -7.51 -0.88 3.46
CA PHE A 136 -7.87 -0.45 2.12
C PHE A 136 -7.55 -1.53 1.10
N ILE A 137 -8.43 -1.65 0.11
CA ILE A 137 -8.16 -2.37 -1.14
C ILE A 137 -7.91 -1.32 -2.22
N ILE A 138 -6.86 -1.51 -2.98
CA ILE A 138 -6.47 -0.60 -4.05
C ILE A 138 -6.40 -1.39 -5.35
N PHE A 139 -7.22 -0.99 -6.32
CA PHE A 139 -7.19 -1.50 -7.68
C PHE A 139 -6.36 -0.58 -8.54
N GLN A 140 -5.49 -1.17 -9.36
CA GLN A 140 -4.70 -0.43 -10.32
C GLN A 140 -4.96 -0.95 -11.73
N TYR A 141 -5.31 -0.05 -12.62
CA TYR A 141 -5.34 -0.27 -14.05
C TYR A 141 -4.21 0.52 -14.71
N GLU A 142 -3.47 -0.15 -15.59
CA GLU A 142 -2.46 0.48 -16.43
C GLU A 142 -2.83 0.27 -17.89
N GLU A 143 -2.68 1.29 -18.69
CA GLU A 143 -2.86 1.16 -20.12
C GLU A 143 -1.73 0.29 -20.73
N ILE A 144 -2.12 -0.74 -21.47
CA ILE A 144 -1.14 -1.68 -22.08
C ILE A 144 -0.66 -1.17 -23.44
N ARG A 145 -1.37 -0.26 -24.10
CA ARG A 145 -1.07 0.23 -25.45
C ARG A 145 -0.74 1.71 -25.46
N ARG A 146 0.48 2.05 -25.83
CA ARG A 146 0.86 3.42 -26.17
C ARG A 146 0.21 3.79 -27.51
N GLY A 147 -0.70 4.76 -27.51
CA GLY A 147 -1.20 5.41 -28.71
C GLY A 147 -2.68 5.39 -29.00
N GLU A 148 -3.49 4.64 -28.23
CA GLU A 148 -4.95 4.82 -28.25
C GLU A 148 -5.33 5.78 -27.13
N GLU A 149 -6.15 6.80 -27.43
CA GLU A 149 -6.73 7.67 -26.40
C GLU A 149 -7.47 6.79 -25.40
N ASN A 150 -7.12 6.93 -24.12
CA ASN A 150 -7.78 6.21 -23.04
C ASN A 150 -9.26 6.55 -23.04
N ASP A 151 -10.10 5.60 -23.37
CA ASP A 151 -11.52 5.72 -23.16
C ASP A 151 -11.80 5.59 -21.66
N PHE A 152 -11.88 6.75 -20.97
CA PHE A 152 -12.16 6.83 -19.54
C PHE A 152 -13.43 6.07 -19.19
N GLY A 153 -14.44 6.03 -20.06
CA GLY A 153 -15.66 5.27 -19.85
C GLY A 153 -15.41 3.76 -19.70
N LYS A 154 -14.51 3.19 -20.51
CA LYS A 154 -14.13 1.77 -20.36
C LYS A 154 -13.40 1.51 -19.05
N ILE A 155 -12.44 2.39 -18.69
CA ILE A 155 -11.67 2.28 -17.45
C ILE A 155 -12.60 2.37 -16.24
N TYR A 156 -13.50 3.36 -16.26
CA TYR A 156 -14.54 3.50 -15.25
C TYR A 156 -15.37 2.23 -15.12
N GLY A 157 -15.89 1.70 -16.23
CA GLY A 157 -16.69 0.47 -16.24
C GLY A 157 -15.95 -0.73 -15.64
N MET A 158 -14.66 -0.89 -15.97
CA MET A 158 -13.82 -1.98 -15.43
C MET A 158 -13.59 -1.83 -13.93
N LEU A 159 -13.21 -0.63 -13.45
CA LEU A 159 -12.96 -0.40 -12.04
C LEU A 159 -14.24 -0.41 -11.22
N HIS A 160 -15.35 0.07 -11.76
CA HIS A 160 -16.66 -0.02 -11.12
C HIS A 160 -17.12 -1.47 -10.98
N THR A 161 -16.98 -2.29 -12.03
CA THR A 161 -17.28 -3.73 -11.95
C THR A 161 -16.41 -4.42 -10.90
N ALA A 162 -15.13 -4.10 -10.84
CA ALA A 162 -14.21 -4.64 -9.82
C ALA A 162 -14.65 -4.26 -8.41
N GLU A 163 -15.11 -3.01 -8.21
CA GLU A 163 -15.66 -2.53 -6.94
C GLU A 163 -16.92 -3.30 -6.55
N GLN A 164 -17.90 -3.45 -7.47
CA GLN A 164 -19.15 -4.17 -7.20
C GLN A 164 -18.89 -5.63 -6.83
N ASN A 165 -17.99 -6.29 -7.56
CA ASN A 165 -17.58 -7.65 -7.24
C ASN A 165 -16.92 -7.72 -5.85
N ALA A 166 -16.03 -6.77 -5.51
CA ALA A 166 -15.43 -6.72 -4.18
C ALA A 166 -16.50 -6.56 -3.10
N ARG A 167 -17.45 -5.62 -3.27
CA ARG A 167 -18.55 -5.41 -2.31
C ARG A 167 -19.35 -6.68 -2.07
N ALA A 168 -19.75 -7.37 -3.12
CA ALA A 168 -20.55 -8.59 -3.01
C ALA A 168 -19.82 -9.71 -2.26
N TYR A 169 -18.55 -9.95 -2.59
CA TYR A 169 -17.79 -11.03 -1.96
C TYR A 169 -17.34 -10.68 -0.54
N PHE A 170 -16.96 -9.43 -0.28
CA PHE A 170 -16.58 -9.01 1.07
C PHE A 170 -17.75 -9.04 2.03
N LEU A 171 -18.96 -8.71 1.56
CA LEU A 171 -20.19 -8.88 2.34
C LEU A 171 -20.41 -10.35 2.73
N GLN A 172 -20.16 -11.30 1.81
CA GLN A 172 -20.20 -12.73 2.13
C GLN A 172 -19.14 -13.16 3.15
N CYS A 173 -18.01 -12.44 3.17
CA CYS A 173 -16.97 -12.61 4.20
C CYS A 173 -17.33 -11.92 5.54
N GLY A 174 -18.48 -11.25 5.63
CA GLY A 174 -18.88 -10.47 6.81
C GLY A 174 -18.18 -9.12 6.92
N ASN A 175 -17.36 -8.72 5.95
CA ASN A 175 -16.73 -7.42 5.88
C ASN A 175 -17.60 -6.44 5.09
N THR A 176 -17.60 -5.17 5.50
CA THR A 176 -18.28 -4.09 4.77
C THR A 176 -17.26 -3.22 4.06
N ILE A 177 -17.49 -2.91 2.79
CA ILE A 177 -16.76 -1.87 2.07
C ILE A 177 -17.53 -0.57 2.24
N ILE A 178 -16.90 0.44 2.81
CA ILE A 178 -17.50 1.75 3.08
C ILE A 178 -17.91 2.40 1.77
N GLN A 179 -19.13 2.93 1.72
CA GLN A 179 -19.63 3.66 0.57
C GLN A 179 -19.70 5.15 0.92
N PRO A 180 -18.83 5.98 0.35
CA PRO A 180 -18.85 7.42 0.60
C PRO A 180 -20.01 8.09 -0.14
N GLU A 181 -20.51 9.21 0.39
CA GLU A 181 -21.52 10.05 -0.27
C GLU A 181 -20.92 10.74 -1.51
N ASP A 182 -19.72 11.30 -1.37
CA ASP A 182 -18.91 11.83 -2.47
C ASP A 182 -17.65 10.99 -2.68
N PRO A 183 -17.57 10.20 -3.76
CA PRO A 183 -16.42 9.36 -4.06
C PRO A 183 -15.14 10.15 -4.36
N ASP A 184 -15.25 11.37 -4.90
CA ASP A 184 -14.08 12.19 -5.27
C ASP A 184 -13.46 12.81 -4.03
N GLU A 185 -14.30 13.35 -3.13
CA GLU A 185 -13.85 13.89 -1.85
C GLU A 185 -13.22 12.79 -0.99
N ALA A 186 -13.87 11.62 -0.90
CA ALA A 186 -13.34 10.49 -0.14
C ALA A 186 -11.98 10.01 -0.66
N ALA A 187 -11.81 9.93 -1.99
CA ALA A 187 -10.52 9.55 -2.59
C ALA A 187 -9.43 10.60 -2.29
N ALA A 188 -9.78 11.89 -2.32
CA ALA A 188 -8.86 12.96 -1.97
C ALA A 188 -8.48 12.93 -0.47
N GLU A 189 -9.44 12.68 0.42
CA GLU A 189 -9.20 12.53 1.86
C GLU A 189 -8.30 11.34 2.18
N MET A 190 -8.52 10.18 1.53
CA MET A 190 -7.65 9.01 1.68
C MET A 190 -6.23 9.32 1.24
N LEU A 191 -6.03 10.00 0.11
CA LEU A 191 -4.71 10.43 -0.35
C LEU A 191 -4.08 11.43 0.62
N TYR A 192 -4.86 12.39 1.10
CA TYR A 192 -4.39 13.35 2.10
C TYR A 192 -3.88 12.63 3.35
N MET A 193 -4.63 11.66 3.87
CA MET A 193 -4.23 10.86 5.02
C MET A 193 -2.96 10.02 4.74
N PHE A 194 -2.78 9.51 3.52
CA PHE A 194 -1.59 8.72 3.18
C PHE A 194 -0.33 9.56 3.10
N PHE A 195 -0.43 10.78 2.57
CA PHE A 195 0.71 11.67 2.41
C PHE A 195 1.00 12.54 3.64
N ASN A 196 0.00 12.80 4.49
CA ASN A 196 0.11 13.78 5.58
C ASN A 196 -0.14 13.14 6.95
N ARG A 197 0.63 12.09 7.29
CA ARG A 197 0.47 11.35 8.54
C ARG A 197 0.41 12.23 9.79
N ASN A 198 1.24 13.27 9.86
CA ASN A 198 1.30 14.17 11.00
C ASN A 198 0.18 15.22 10.96
N SER A 199 0.00 15.83 9.81
CA SER A 199 -0.93 16.96 9.64
C SER A 199 -2.39 16.54 9.69
N CYS A 200 -2.74 15.34 9.17
CA CYS A 200 -4.13 14.88 9.12
C CYS A 200 -4.76 14.65 10.50
N THR A 201 -3.96 14.48 11.55
CA THR A 201 -4.47 14.35 12.93
C THR A 201 -4.96 15.71 13.47
N ASN A 202 -4.29 16.80 13.08
CA ASN A 202 -4.55 18.14 13.61
C ASN A 202 -5.36 19.03 12.66
N GLU A 203 -5.35 18.72 11.37
CA GLU A 203 -6.02 19.47 10.31
C GLU A 203 -6.91 18.51 9.50
N PRO A 204 -8.23 18.49 9.72
CA PRO A 204 -9.17 17.73 8.88
C PRO A 204 -9.05 18.15 7.41
N PHE A 205 -9.40 17.25 6.48
CA PHE A 205 -9.28 17.53 5.05
C PHE A 205 -10.10 18.76 4.61
N SER A 206 -11.31 18.93 5.15
CA SER A 206 -12.14 20.13 4.91
C SER A 206 -11.43 21.43 5.26
N SER A 207 -10.82 21.51 6.44
CA SER A 207 -10.05 22.68 6.87
C SER A 207 -8.80 22.91 6.00
N ARG A 208 -8.18 21.82 5.52
CA ARG A 208 -7.09 21.90 4.55
C ARG A 208 -7.55 22.52 3.24
N VAL A 209 -8.72 22.12 2.73
CA VAL A 209 -9.31 22.66 1.50
C VAL A 209 -9.60 24.16 1.66
N GLU A 210 -10.28 24.56 2.74
CA GLU A 210 -10.57 25.95 3.03
C GLU A 210 -9.31 26.83 3.07
N ARG A 211 -8.28 26.35 3.75
CA ARG A 211 -7.01 27.08 3.86
C ARG A 211 -6.31 27.23 2.51
N VAL A 212 -6.20 26.16 1.73
CA VAL A 212 -5.55 26.21 0.40
C VAL A 212 -6.28 27.15 -0.54
N VAL A 213 -7.62 27.15 -0.52
CA VAL A 213 -8.44 28.08 -1.31
C VAL A 213 -8.24 29.52 -0.83
N ALA A 214 -8.25 29.77 0.48
CA ALA A 214 -8.02 31.09 1.04
C ALA A 214 -6.62 31.64 0.68
N ASP A 215 -5.57 30.81 0.78
CA ASP A 215 -4.19 31.18 0.42
C ASP A 215 -4.08 31.54 -1.08
N ALA A 216 -4.76 30.77 -1.94
CA ALA A 216 -4.79 31.04 -3.37
C ALA A 216 -5.52 32.37 -3.70
N MET A 217 -6.62 32.62 -3.02
CA MET A 217 -7.38 33.92 -3.17
C MET A 217 -6.57 35.10 -2.64
N ALA A 218 -5.89 34.97 -1.51
CA ALA A 218 -5.02 35.99 -0.94
C ALA A 218 -3.83 36.32 -1.86
N SER A 219 -3.26 35.30 -2.51
CA SER A 219 -2.17 35.47 -3.47
C SER A 219 -2.63 36.25 -4.71
N LYS A 220 -3.86 36.03 -5.18
CA LYS A 220 -4.48 36.77 -6.29
C LYS A 220 -4.58 38.29 -6.00
N ASN A 221 -4.89 38.68 -4.78
CA ASN A 221 -5.05 40.08 -4.39
C ASN A 221 -3.71 40.85 -4.26
N ARG A 222 -2.56 40.14 -4.19
CA ARG A 222 -1.24 40.78 -4.10
C ARG A 222 -0.61 41.10 -5.45
N ILE A 223 -1.08 40.49 -6.54
CA ILE A 223 -0.54 40.73 -7.88
C ILE A 223 -1.53 41.49 -8.71
N ILE A 224 -1.55 42.84 -8.51
CA ILE A 224 -2.28 43.77 -9.39
C ILE A 224 -1.45 43.88 -10.68
N GLY A 225 -1.89 43.25 -11.75
CA GLY A 225 -1.42 43.56 -13.10
C GLY A 225 -0.87 42.43 -13.98
N ILE A 226 -0.72 41.23 -13.53
CA ILE A 226 -0.27 40.10 -14.40
C ILE A 226 -1.11 38.87 -14.09
N ASP A 227 -1.99 38.46 -15.03
CA ASP A 227 -2.60 37.15 -15.01
C ASP A 227 -1.51 36.08 -15.13
N PRO A 228 -1.54 35.01 -14.31
CA PRO A 228 -2.61 34.04 -14.32
C PRO A 228 -3.17 33.71 -12.93
N VAL A 229 -4.45 33.41 -12.88
CA VAL A 229 -5.09 32.74 -11.72
C VAL A 229 -4.22 31.54 -11.34
N PRO A 230 -3.72 31.46 -10.08
CA PRO A 230 -2.98 30.28 -9.66
C PRO A 230 -3.88 29.06 -9.88
N ARG A 231 -3.48 28.16 -10.77
CA ARG A 231 -4.22 26.92 -11.03
C ARG A 231 -4.06 26.05 -9.80
N ILE A 232 -5.08 25.99 -8.97
CA ILE A 232 -5.13 25.07 -7.84
C ILE A 232 -5.18 23.65 -8.43
N ARG A 233 -4.19 22.83 -8.12
CA ARG A 233 -4.13 21.42 -8.50
C ARG A 233 -4.59 20.57 -7.33
N ILE A 234 -5.08 19.35 -7.59
CA ILE A 234 -5.41 18.39 -6.55
C ILE A 234 -4.23 18.15 -5.60
N THR A 235 -3.01 18.15 -6.12
CA THR A 235 -1.77 17.98 -5.34
C THR A 235 -1.53 19.09 -4.30
N ASN A 236 -2.16 20.26 -4.41
CA ASN A 236 -2.10 21.31 -3.39
C ASN A 236 -2.90 20.93 -2.14
N PHE A 237 -3.97 20.17 -2.30
CA PHE A 237 -4.82 19.72 -1.18
C PHE A 237 -4.22 18.50 -0.49
N ILE A 238 -3.76 17.50 -1.27
CA ILE A 238 -3.32 16.21 -0.76
C ILE A 238 -1.82 16.15 -0.42
N GLY A 239 -1.00 17.02 -0.99
CA GLY A 239 0.46 16.96 -0.84
C GLY A 239 0.94 17.41 0.55
N PRO A 240 2.08 16.89 1.03
CA PRO A 240 2.72 17.36 2.25
C PRO A 240 3.22 18.81 2.07
N ARG A 241 3.38 19.51 3.18
CA ARG A 241 3.89 20.90 3.18
C ARG A 241 5.39 20.97 2.91
N GLY A 242 6.12 19.96 3.37
CA GLY A 242 7.57 19.87 3.25
C GLY A 242 8.03 18.46 2.96
N LEU A 243 9.01 18.34 2.08
CA LEU A 243 9.62 17.06 1.70
C LEU A 243 11.13 17.26 1.56
N ASP A 244 11.91 16.53 2.36
CA ASP A 244 13.36 16.48 2.28
C ASP A 244 13.79 15.09 1.80
N LEU A 245 14.39 15.05 0.60
CA LEU A 245 14.93 13.87 -0.07
C LEU A 245 16.46 13.85 -0.11
N THR A 246 17.13 14.71 0.66
CA THR A 246 18.60 14.83 0.63
C THR A 246 19.30 13.66 1.29
N HIS A 247 18.61 12.92 2.15
CA HIS A 247 19.16 11.80 2.89
C HIS A 247 18.99 10.48 2.15
N TYR A 248 20.02 9.67 2.10
CA TYR A 248 19.97 8.38 1.38
C TYR A 248 19.35 7.22 2.19
N ASN A 249 19.19 7.36 3.51
CA ASN A 249 18.68 6.31 4.41
C ASN A 249 17.22 6.51 4.83
N TYR A 250 16.71 7.72 4.69
CA TYR A 250 15.39 8.12 5.13
C TYR A 250 14.95 9.35 4.35
N ILE A 251 13.67 9.65 4.43
CA ILE A 251 13.13 10.94 3.97
C ILE A 251 12.46 11.65 5.14
N ILE A 252 12.39 12.97 5.09
CA ILE A 252 11.62 13.75 6.05
C ILE A 252 10.42 14.34 5.32
N MET A 253 9.22 14.10 5.85
CA MET A 253 7.97 14.61 5.30
C MET A 253 7.14 15.18 6.43
N ASP A 254 6.83 16.48 6.36
CA ASP A 254 6.11 17.24 7.40
C ASP A 254 6.70 17.06 8.82
N GLY A 255 8.03 17.02 8.93
CA GLY A 255 8.75 16.89 10.20
C GLY A 255 8.79 15.46 10.77
N LEU A 256 8.27 14.46 10.06
CA LEU A 256 8.41 13.06 10.42
C LEU A 256 9.49 12.39 9.57
N TYR A 257 10.21 11.47 10.20
CA TYR A 257 11.22 10.62 9.58
C TYR A 257 10.57 9.35 9.05
N TYR A 258 10.83 9.02 7.77
CA TYR A 258 10.29 7.85 7.09
C TYR A 258 11.39 6.94 6.62
N SER A 259 11.25 5.64 6.85
CA SER A 259 12.06 4.60 6.24
C SER A 259 11.17 3.54 5.62
N PHE A 260 11.60 2.99 4.51
CA PHE A 260 10.83 2.00 3.75
C PHE A 260 11.59 0.69 3.71
N LEU A 261 10.92 -0.38 4.08
CA LEU A 261 11.42 -1.74 4.03
C LEU A 261 10.59 -2.55 3.04
N TYR A 262 11.20 -3.54 2.40
CA TYR A 262 10.46 -4.50 1.60
C TYR A 262 11.09 -5.89 1.71
N ILE A 263 10.26 -6.93 1.59
CA ILE A 263 10.74 -8.29 1.57
C ILE A 263 11.19 -8.59 0.13
N LYS A 264 12.49 -8.84 -0.06
CA LYS A 264 13.07 -9.06 -1.40
C LYS A 264 12.55 -10.36 -2.04
N SER A 265 12.60 -10.44 -3.35
CA SER A 265 12.34 -11.68 -4.09
C SER A 265 13.28 -12.79 -3.61
N GLY A 266 12.71 -13.96 -3.28
CA GLY A 266 13.45 -15.06 -2.65
C GLY A 266 13.74 -14.86 -1.16
N GLY A 267 13.25 -13.78 -0.54
CA GLY A 267 13.36 -13.52 0.89
C GLY A 267 12.18 -14.05 1.72
N TYR A 268 11.31 -14.87 1.14
CA TYR A 268 10.24 -15.55 1.85
C TYR A 268 10.65 -16.99 2.13
N PRO A 269 10.25 -17.58 3.29
CA PRO A 269 10.43 -19.00 3.53
C PRO A 269 9.57 -19.81 2.55
N GLY A 270 9.87 -21.10 2.42
CA GLY A 270 9.14 -22.01 1.51
C GLY A 270 7.66 -22.18 1.85
N SER A 271 7.28 -21.94 3.11
CA SER A 271 5.90 -21.88 3.59
C SER A 271 5.77 -20.88 4.72
N VAL A 272 4.59 -20.28 4.86
CA VAL A 272 4.25 -19.37 5.95
C VAL A 272 3.02 -19.89 6.69
N ARG A 273 2.97 -19.66 8.00
CA ARG A 273 1.81 -20.02 8.80
C ARG A 273 0.66 -19.05 8.54
N GLY A 274 -0.59 -19.51 8.65
CA GLY A 274 -1.75 -18.64 8.64
C GLY A 274 -1.61 -17.53 9.69
N GLY A 275 -2.00 -16.28 9.34
CA GLY A 275 -1.91 -15.15 10.23
C GLY A 275 -0.51 -14.55 10.47
N TRP A 276 0.51 -14.97 9.73
CA TRP A 276 1.89 -14.45 9.88
C TRP A 276 2.00 -12.92 9.77
N MET A 277 1.13 -12.32 8.97
CA MET A 277 1.10 -10.86 8.81
C MET A 277 0.50 -10.12 10.02
N SER A 278 -0.20 -10.82 10.92
CA SER A 278 -0.85 -10.19 12.07
C SER A 278 0.16 -9.48 12.96
N SER A 279 1.35 -10.05 13.14
CA SER A 279 2.43 -9.43 13.93
C SER A 279 2.90 -8.11 13.30
N LEU A 280 3.00 -8.06 11.98
CA LEU A 280 3.39 -6.83 11.26
C LEU A 280 2.31 -5.76 11.34
N ILE A 281 1.04 -6.14 11.12
CA ILE A 281 -0.10 -5.23 11.18
C ILE A 281 -0.29 -4.69 12.62
N ASN A 282 0.04 -5.50 13.63
CA ASN A 282 -0.06 -5.14 15.03
C ASN A 282 1.21 -4.50 15.62
N ALA A 283 2.19 -4.14 14.79
CA ALA A 283 3.46 -3.59 15.24
C ALA A 283 3.38 -2.21 15.95
N GLY A 284 2.22 -1.58 15.94
CA GLY A 284 1.98 -0.33 16.66
C GLY A 284 1.93 0.92 15.79
N ASP A 285 1.93 2.09 16.44
CA ASP A 285 1.94 3.37 15.75
C ASP A 285 3.25 3.55 14.95
N GLY A 286 3.15 4.23 13.84
CA GLY A 286 4.29 4.50 12.97
C GLY A 286 4.63 3.39 11.98
N VAL A 287 3.84 2.32 11.91
CA VAL A 287 4.04 1.23 10.95
C VAL A 287 2.81 1.07 10.06
N ASP A 288 3.01 1.25 8.75
CA ASP A 288 1.99 0.97 7.74
C ASP A 288 2.47 -0.18 6.86
N ILE A 289 1.55 -1.06 6.47
CA ILE A 289 1.85 -2.26 5.69
C ILE A 289 1.13 -2.20 4.34
N ASP A 290 1.87 -2.44 3.28
CA ASP A 290 1.35 -2.56 1.93
C ASP A 290 1.66 -3.94 1.37
N VAL A 291 0.62 -4.66 0.95
CA VAL A 291 0.73 -5.98 0.33
C VAL A 291 0.25 -5.89 -1.10
N ARG A 292 1.17 -6.03 -2.04
CA ARG A 292 0.84 -6.06 -3.47
C ARG A 292 0.70 -7.50 -3.92
N LEU A 293 -0.41 -7.76 -4.60
CA LEU A 293 -0.69 -9.04 -5.24
C LEU A 293 -0.75 -8.83 -6.75
N GLN A 294 -0.01 -9.64 -7.47
CA GLN A 294 -0.08 -9.66 -8.93
C GLN A 294 -0.36 -11.09 -9.39
N ARG A 295 -1.53 -11.28 -10.00
CA ARG A 295 -1.89 -12.58 -10.57
C ARG A 295 -1.10 -12.84 -11.86
N GLU A 296 -0.49 -14.00 -11.96
CA GLU A 296 0.15 -14.45 -13.20
C GLU A 296 -0.87 -15.11 -14.13
N ASN A 297 -0.68 -14.96 -15.43
CA ASN A 297 -1.47 -15.70 -16.40
C ASN A 297 -1.21 -17.20 -16.27
N ARG A 298 -2.26 -18.04 -16.22
CA ARG A 298 -2.16 -19.48 -15.98
C ARG A 298 -1.23 -20.19 -16.97
N SER A 299 -1.37 -19.94 -18.26
CA SER A 299 -0.51 -20.55 -19.26
C SER A 299 0.96 -20.22 -19.02
N ARG A 300 1.26 -18.95 -18.77
CA ARG A 300 2.63 -18.49 -18.45
C ARG A 300 3.13 -19.09 -17.12
N ALA A 301 2.26 -19.22 -16.12
CA ALA A 301 2.62 -19.82 -14.83
C ALA A 301 3.01 -21.29 -15.01
N ILE A 302 2.21 -22.07 -15.74
CA ILE A 302 2.49 -23.48 -16.05
C ILE A 302 3.81 -23.61 -16.80
N ASP A 303 4.06 -22.78 -17.84
CA ASP A 303 5.29 -22.80 -18.62
C ASP A 303 6.52 -22.49 -17.79
N LYS A 304 6.45 -21.41 -16.96
CA LYS A 304 7.56 -21.03 -16.06
C LYS A 304 7.87 -22.13 -15.06
N VAL A 305 6.85 -22.71 -14.41
CA VAL A 305 7.02 -23.78 -13.44
C VAL A 305 7.57 -25.05 -14.12
N ALA A 306 7.03 -25.43 -15.28
CA ALA A 306 7.51 -26.57 -16.04
C ALA A 306 8.98 -26.41 -16.50
N GLN A 307 9.35 -25.19 -16.91
CA GLN A 307 10.74 -24.87 -17.25
C GLN A 307 11.66 -24.99 -16.01
N ARG A 308 11.24 -24.47 -14.86
CA ARG A 308 12.00 -24.57 -13.61
C ARG A 308 12.20 -26.02 -13.17
N ILE A 309 11.14 -26.82 -13.23
CA ILE A 309 11.21 -28.25 -12.94
C ILE A 309 12.23 -28.94 -13.86
N ARG A 310 12.19 -28.69 -15.17
CA ARG A 310 13.14 -29.26 -16.15
C ARG A 310 14.58 -28.91 -15.82
N LEU A 311 14.84 -27.60 -15.54
CA LEU A 311 16.18 -27.11 -15.20
C LEU A 311 16.70 -27.78 -13.91
N ASN A 312 15.87 -27.83 -12.86
CA ASN A 312 16.26 -28.48 -11.59
C ASN A 312 16.49 -29.98 -11.75
N ARG A 313 15.67 -30.68 -12.54
CA ARG A 313 15.89 -32.09 -12.85
C ARG A 313 17.21 -32.33 -13.63
N THR A 314 17.57 -31.43 -14.55
CA THR A 314 18.84 -31.52 -15.27
C THR A 314 20.02 -31.35 -14.32
N LYS A 315 19.94 -30.36 -13.43
CA LYS A 315 20.96 -30.15 -12.39
C LYS A 315 21.08 -31.35 -11.46
N LEU A 316 19.95 -31.89 -10.98
CA LEU A 316 19.92 -33.06 -10.08
C LEU A 316 20.58 -34.28 -10.70
N LYS A 317 20.41 -34.52 -12.03
CA LYS A 317 21.06 -35.63 -12.73
C LYS A 317 22.58 -35.54 -12.80
N SER A 318 23.12 -34.34 -12.68
CA SER A 318 24.58 -34.10 -12.72
C SER A 318 25.22 -34.01 -11.33
N MET A 319 24.43 -34.15 -10.26
CA MET A 319 24.91 -34.04 -8.87
C MET A 319 25.03 -35.42 -8.21
N GLN A 320 25.90 -35.49 -7.20
CA GLN A 320 25.98 -36.65 -6.33
C GLN A 320 24.94 -36.56 -5.20
N ASP A 321 24.35 -37.68 -4.79
CA ASP A 321 23.28 -37.74 -3.78
C ASP A 321 23.68 -37.20 -2.40
N THR A 322 24.98 -37.05 -2.13
CA THR A 322 25.53 -36.58 -0.85
C THR A 322 25.71 -35.06 -0.77
N SER A 323 25.37 -34.30 -1.82
CA SER A 323 25.51 -32.86 -1.79
C SER A 323 24.32 -32.21 -1.06
N THR A 324 24.58 -31.19 -0.25
CA THR A 324 23.54 -30.37 0.44
C THR A 324 22.50 -29.80 -0.53
N ASP A 325 22.93 -29.49 -1.74
CA ASP A 325 22.08 -28.93 -2.79
C ASP A 325 21.12 -29.98 -3.40
N TYR A 326 21.41 -31.31 -3.24
CA TYR A 326 20.58 -32.38 -3.79
C TYR A 326 19.19 -32.41 -3.15
N GLU A 327 19.14 -32.31 -1.82
CA GLU A 327 17.88 -32.27 -1.08
C GLU A 327 17.06 -31.01 -1.40
N GLU A 328 17.72 -29.84 -1.47
CA GLU A 328 17.09 -28.57 -1.84
C GLU A 328 16.47 -28.63 -3.25
N LEU A 329 17.21 -29.18 -4.23
CA LEU A 329 16.72 -29.37 -5.60
C LEU A 329 15.55 -30.32 -5.66
N THR A 330 15.59 -31.40 -4.90
CA THR A 330 14.52 -32.41 -4.84
C THR A 330 13.25 -31.80 -4.28
N ASN A 331 13.34 -31.04 -3.17
CA ASN A 331 12.23 -30.34 -2.57
C ASN A 331 11.66 -29.27 -3.53
N SER A 332 12.53 -28.53 -4.24
CA SER A 332 12.11 -27.56 -5.25
C SER A 332 11.37 -28.18 -6.43
N ILE A 333 11.76 -29.39 -6.86
CA ILE A 333 11.08 -30.14 -7.91
C ILE A 333 9.69 -30.58 -7.44
N GLN A 334 9.59 -31.14 -6.23
CA GLN A 334 8.30 -31.57 -5.65
C GLN A 334 7.34 -30.37 -5.49
N ALA A 335 7.80 -29.25 -4.94
CA ALA A 335 7.04 -28.03 -4.85
C ALA A 335 6.58 -27.53 -6.23
N GLY A 336 7.43 -27.62 -7.24
CA GLY A 336 7.08 -27.29 -8.62
C GLY A 336 5.96 -28.16 -9.18
N TYR A 337 5.98 -29.46 -8.94
CA TYR A 337 4.88 -30.35 -9.35
C TYR A 337 3.59 -30.05 -8.60
N TYR A 338 3.65 -29.79 -7.31
CA TYR A 338 2.49 -29.39 -6.51
C TYR A 338 1.82 -28.14 -7.09
N ILE A 339 2.59 -27.07 -7.32
CA ILE A 339 2.09 -25.83 -7.92
C ILE A 339 1.51 -26.08 -9.32
N LYS A 340 2.22 -26.85 -10.16
CA LYS A 340 1.74 -27.16 -11.51
C LYS A 340 0.42 -27.90 -11.50
N ASN A 341 0.25 -28.89 -10.62
CA ASN A 341 -0.99 -29.65 -10.47
C ASN A 341 -2.13 -28.76 -9.94
N GLY A 342 -1.86 -27.90 -8.98
CA GLY A 342 -2.83 -26.94 -8.47
C GLY A 342 -3.39 -26.04 -9.59
N ILE A 343 -2.51 -25.47 -10.42
CA ILE A 343 -2.92 -24.59 -11.52
C ILE A 343 -3.65 -25.39 -12.63
N ALA A 344 -3.13 -26.55 -13.01
CA ALA A 344 -3.65 -27.33 -14.15
C ALA A 344 -4.95 -28.07 -13.83
N ASN A 345 -5.05 -28.68 -12.65
CA ASN A 345 -6.10 -29.62 -12.29
C ASN A 345 -7.10 -29.05 -11.27
N ASN A 346 -6.64 -28.24 -10.32
CA ASN A 346 -7.47 -27.74 -9.22
C ASN A 346 -7.98 -26.30 -9.45
N ASN A 347 -7.78 -25.74 -10.65
CA ASN A 347 -8.23 -24.40 -10.98
C ASN A 347 -7.67 -23.30 -10.05
N GLU A 348 -6.44 -23.50 -9.54
CA GLU A 348 -5.74 -22.52 -8.70
C GLU A 348 -5.04 -21.45 -9.55
N ASP A 349 -4.78 -20.31 -8.96
CA ASP A 349 -4.04 -19.21 -9.59
C ASP A 349 -2.73 -18.95 -8.84
N LEU A 350 -1.70 -18.54 -9.58
CA LEU A 350 -0.42 -18.11 -9.02
C LEU A 350 -0.41 -16.60 -8.83
N PHE A 351 -0.05 -16.18 -7.62
CA PHE A 351 0.11 -14.76 -7.28
C PHE A 351 1.55 -14.47 -6.88
N TYR A 352 2.09 -13.38 -7.40
CA TYR A 352 3.30 -12.77 -6.85
C TYR A 352 2.93 -11.84 -5.72
N ILE A 353 3.58 -12.01 -4.58
CA ILE A 353 3.37 -11.21 -3.38
C ILE A 353 4.59 -10.32 -3.17
N SER A 354 4.35 -9.03 -2.88
CA SER A 354 5.38 -8.10 -2.44
C SER A 354 4.85 -7.34 -1.23
N VAL A 355 5.61 -7.38 -0.14
CA VAL A 355 5.26 -6.70 1.10
C VAL A 355 6.20 -5.53 1.30
N PHE A 356 5.61 -4.35 1.49
CA PHE A 356 6.31 -3.11 1.81
C PHE A 356 5.88 -2.66 3.20
N ILE A 357 6.83 -2.16 3.96
CA ILE A 357 6.62 -1.68 5.32
C ILE A 357 7.13 -0.24 5.37
N THR A 358 6.26 0.68 5.73
CA THR A 358 6.61 2.07 5.97
C THR A 358 6.77 2.27 7.47
N VAL A 359 7.95 2.68 7.89
CA VAL A 359 8.25 3.00 9.29
C VAL A 359 8.35 4.51 9.43
N THR A 360 7.65 5.06 10.41
CA THR A 360 7.57 6.50 10.65
C THR A 360 7.78 6.84 12.12
N ALA A 361 8.52 7.91 12.42
CA ALA A 361 8.67 8.43 13.78
C ALA A 361 8.93 9.94 13.80
N LYS A 362 8.83 10.55 14.99
CA LYS A 362 9.10 11.97 15.20
C LYS A 362 10.59 12.30 15.25
N THR A 363 11.43 11.34 15.67
CA THR A 363 12.89 11.49 15.72
C THR A 363 13.58 10.43 14.88
N TYR A 364 14.81 10.71 14.48
CA TYR A 364 15.63 9.76 13.71
C TYR A 364 15.91 8.48 14.51
N GLU A 365 16.24 8.63 15.80
CA GLU A 365 16.57 7.52 16.69
C GLU A 365 15.38 6.56 16.86
N GLU A 366 14.19 7.11 17.07
CA GLU A 366 12.96 6.34 17.18
C GLU A 366 12.64 5.63 15.87
N MET A 367 12.80 6.28 14.73
CA MET A 367 12.60 5.68 13.42
C MET A 367 13.57 4.52 13.20
N MET A 368 14.85 4.68 13.54
CA MET A 368 15.86 3.62 13.43
C MET A 368 15.57 2.45 14.36
N TRP A 369 15.14 2.72 15.58
CA TRP A 369 14.74 1.67 16.53
C TRP A 369 13.55 0.86 16.00
N ARG A 370 12.49 1.51 15.53
CA ARG A 370 11.33 0.83 14.93
C ARG A 370 11.71 0.03 13.68
N LYS A 371 12.57 0.59 12.84
CA LYS A 371 13.10 -0.10 11.66
C LYS A 371 13.83 -1.38 12.06
N GLN A 372 14.65 -1.32 13.10
CA GLN A 372 15.35 -2.50 13.62
C GLN A 372 14.37 -3.55 14.17
N GLN A 373 13.37 -3.13 14.96
CA GLN A 373 12.33 -4.04 15.44
C GLN A 373 11.61 -4.77 14.31
N MET A 374 11.21 -4.05 13.23
CA MET A 374 10.57 -4.68 12.08
C MET A 374 11.50 -5.65 11.37
N THR A 375 12.77 -5.29 11.25
CA THR A 375 13.79 -6.14 10.64
C THR A 375 14.01 -7.43 11.43
N ASP A 376 14.09 -7.34 12.75
CA ASP A 376 14.30 -8.49 13.62
C ASP A 376 13.06 -9.40 13.72
N MET A 377 11.87 -8.80 13.72
CA MET A 377 10.61 -9.54 13.62
C MET A 377 10.55 -10.35 12.31
N LEU A 378 10.90 -9.75 11.17
CA LEU A 378 10.92 -10.46 9.89
C LEU A 378 11.99 -11.54 9.84
N LYS A 379 13.17 -11.30 10.40
CA LYS A 379 14.22 -12.32 10.51
C LYS A 379 13.79 -13.51 11.36
N SER A 380 13.04 -13.26 12.45
CA SER A 380 12.50 -14.36 13.27
C SER A 380 11.48 -15.24 12.55
N MET A 381 10.95 -14.75 11.42
CA MET A 381 10.08 -15.49 10.50
C MET A 381 10.81 -16.04 9.28
N ASP A 382 12.15 -16.10 9.30
CA ASP A 382 13.01 -16.51 8.17
C ASP A 382 12.80 -15.65 6.91
N MET A 383 12.47 -14.36 7.08
CA MET A 383 12.26 -13.43 5.98
C MET A 383 13.43 -12.45 5.85
N TYR A 384 13.87 -12.25 4.60
CA TYR A 384 14.95 -11.30 4.28
C TYR A 384 14.38 -9.99 3.77
N VAL A 385 14.66 -8.93 4.52
CA VAL A 385 14.18 -7.58 4.25
C VAL A 385 15.32 -6.68 3.79
N LEU A 386 15.00 -5.77 2.86
CA LEU A 386 15.90 -4.70 2.42
C LEU A 386 15.25 -3.33 2.64
N SER A 387 16.07 -2.31 2.87
CA SER A 387 15.62 -0.92 2.80
C SER A 387 15.54 -0.48 1.35
N LEU A 388 14.40 0.11 0.93
CA LEU A 388 14.19 0.59 -0.44
C LEU A 388 15.19 1.68 -0.84
N ILE A 389 15.67 2.45 0.11
CA ILE A 389 16.59 3.55 -0.13
C ILE A 389 17.99 3.04 -0.52
N HIS A 390 18.38 1.84 -0.09
CA HIS A 390 19.62 1.18 -0.50
C HIS A 390 19.63 0.62 -1.94
N ILE A 391 18.47 0.51 -2.59
CA ILE A 391 18.38 -0.03 -3.96
C ILE A 391 18.91 0.97 -5.00
N SER A 392 18.99 2.25 -4.68
CA SER A 392 19.53 3.28 -5.56
C SER A 392 21.06 3.32 -5.62
N GLU A 393 21.78 2.60 -4.75
CA GLU A 393 23.21 2.42 -4.90
C GLU A 393 23.50 1.40 -6.02
N PRO A 394 24.18 1.80 -7.11
CA PRO A 394 24.70 0.82 -8.05
C PRO A 394 25.67 -0.05 -7.28
N THR A 395 25.36 -1.34 -7.19
CA THR A 395 26.22 -2.36 -6.58
C THR A 395 27.65 -2.28 -7.12
N ARG A 396 28.52 -1.59 -6.40
CA ARG A 396 29.99 -1.62 -6.62
C ARG A 396 30.61 -2.96 -6.21
N HIS A 397 29.81 -3.93 -5.76
CA HIS A 397 30.30 -5.21 -5.24
C HIS A 397 30.05 -6.43 -6.12
N SER A 398 29.73 -6.27 -7.41
CA SER A 398 29.63 -7.43 -8.33
C SER A 398 30.82 -7.56 -9.29
N LEU A 399 31.97 -6.98 -8.96
CA LEU A 399 33.21 -7.13 -9.74
C LEU A 399 34.35 -7.69 -8.89
N ILE A 400 34.09 -8.72 -8.08
CA ILE A 400 35.16 -9.57 -7.55
C ILE A 400 34.61 -11.00 -7.46
N SER A 401 34.80 -11.76 -8.50
CA SER A 401 35.23 -13.14 -8.67
C SER A 401 34.78 -13.68 -10.02
#